data_984216d0310471177c34051825bd5c6a
#
_entry.id   984216d0310471177c34051825bd5c6a
#
_cell.length_a   1.000
_cell.length_b   1.000
_cell.length_c   1.000
_cell.angle_alpha   90.00
_cell.angle_beta   90.00
_cell.angle_gamma   90.00
#
_symmetry.space_group_name_H-M   'P 1'
#
loop_
_entity.id
_entity.type
_entity.pdbx_description
1 polymer ?
#
loop_
_entity_poly.entity_id
_entity_poly.type
_entity_poly.pdbx_seq_one_letter_code
_entity_poly.pdbx_strand_id
1 'polypeptide(L)'
;QNMIVQFVILGAGERYLADYFRELPSRHPGVIGSYIGYSNELSHLIEAGADCFLMPSRFEPCGLNQMYSQRYGTPPIVHATGGLLDTVVDCTPITLANGSASGFVFYPMTAENLLNTIKRAATAYHHKKNWQRLQKNCMAKDFSWHTSAAAYREIYLSLLP
;
A
#
# COMPACT_ATOMS: atom_id res chain seq x y z
N GLN A 1 14.73 -9.21 16.94
CA GLN A 1 15.46 -8.14 16.23
C GLN A 1 14.64 -6.86 16.32
N ASN A 2 15.22 -5.80 16.85
CA ASN A 2 14.59 -4.48 16.83
C ASN A 2 14.56 -4.00 15.39
N MET A 3 13.36 -3.77 14.89
CA MET A 3 13.12 -3.22 13.56
C MET A 3 13.29 -1.69 13.63
N ILE A 4 14.20 -1.13 12.84
CA ILE A 4 14.37 0.32 12.75
C ILE A 4 13.48 0.79 11.59
N VAL A 5 12.37 1.41 11.92
CA VAL A 5 11.41 1.98 10.96
C VAL A 5 10.96 3.36 11.42
N GLN A 6 10.59 4.19 10.47
CA GLN A 6 9.94 5.47 10.71
C GLN A 6 8.52 5.40 10.14
N PHE A 7 7.58 6.08 10.78
CA PHE A 7 6.21 6.19 10.31
C PHE A 7 5.86 7.63 10.01
N VAL A 8 5.26 7.86 8.85
CA VAL A 8 4.65 9.14 8.49
C VAL A 8 3.16 8.90 8.29
N ILE A 9 2.34 9.68 8.99
CA ILE A 9 0.89 9.52 9.04
C ILE A 9 0.24 10.79 8.50
N LEU A 10 -0.59 10.65 7.48
CA LEU A 10 -1.44 11.70 6.95
C LEU A 10 -2.88 11.21 6.93
N GLY A 11 -3.79 11.96 7.51
CA GLY A 11 -5.20 11.61 7.46
C GLY A 11 -6.08 12.44 8.35
N ALA A 12 -7.38 12.25 8.18
CA ALA A 12 -8.42 12.82 9.00
C ALA A 12 -9.40 11.70 9.39
N GLY A 13 -10.07 11.83 10.53
CA GLY A 13 -10.98 10.80 11.01
C GLY A 13 -11.62 11.18 12.34
N GLU A 14 -12.07 10.19 13.09
CA GLU A 14 -12.68 10.36 14.39
C GLU A 14 -11.77 11.12 15.35
N ARG A 15 -12.35 12.05 16.11
CA ARG A 15 -11.60 12.99 16.94
C ARG A 15 -10.61 12.31 17.89
N TYR A 16 -11.02 11.24 18.55
CA TYR A 16 -10.15 10.55 19.52
C TYR A 16 -8.92 9.91 18.84
N LEU A 17 -9.07 9.38 17.61
CA LEU A 17 -7.95 8.88 16.82
C LEU A 17 -7.06 10.02 16.31
N ALA A 18 -7.68 11.08 15.82
CA ALA A 18 -6.95 12.27 15.36
C ALA A 18 -6.09 12.88 16.47
N ASP A 19 -6.63 13.00 17.68
CA ASP A 19 -5.91 13.51 18.84
C ASP A 19 -4.77 12.56 19.25
N TYR A 20 -5.01 11.25 19.26
CA TYR A 20 -3.98 10.25 19.53
C TYR A 20 -2.81 10.35 18.55
N PHE A 21 -3.09 10.35 17.26
CA PHE A 21 -2.05 10.44 16.24
C PHE A 21 -1.33 11.79 16.22
N ARG A 22 -1.98 12.87 16.61
CA ARG A 22 -1.34 14.21 16.75
C ARG A 22 -0.30 14.24 17.87
N GLU A 23 -0.51 13.47 18.93
CA GLU A 23 0.41 13.39 20.06
C GLU A 23 1.58 12.43 19.85
N LEU A 24 1.46 11.43 18.98
CA LEU A 24 2.49 10.41 18.79
C LEU A 24 3.89 10.94 18.48
N PRO A 25 4.08 11.96 17.63
CA PRO A 25 5.41 12.50 17.34
C PRO A 25 6.15 13.01 18.58
N SER A 26 5.44 13.60 19.54
CA SER A 26 6.05 14.07 20.79
C SER A 26 6.51 12.94 21.70
N ARG A 27 5.81 11.80 21.64
CA ARG A 27 6.16 10.59 22.41
C ARG A 27 7.25 9.75 21.72
N HIS A 28 7.41 9.89 20.41
CA HIS A 28 8.36 9.13 19.60
C HIS A 28 9.12 10.04 18.62
N PRO A 29 9.92 10.99 19.13
CA PRO A 29 10.60 11.97 18.29
C PRO A 29 11.59 11.29 17.32
N GLY A 30 11.57 11.71 16.06
CA GLY A 30 12.42 11.13 15.00
C GLY A 30 11.97 9.75 14.48
N VAL A 31 10.94 9.16 15.07
CA VAL A 31 10.39 7.85 14.65
C VAL A 31 9.01 8.01 14.01
N ILE A 32 8.17 8.88 14.55
CA ILE A 32 6.81 9.11 14.05
C ILE A 32 6.64 10.57 13.67
N GLY A 33 6.16 10.81 12.45
CA GLY A 33 5.63 12.09 11.98
C GLY A 33 4.14 11.98 11.70
N SER A 34 3.35 13.01 12.03
CA SER A 34 1.92 13.01 11.70
C SER A 34 1.45 14.39 11.23
N TYR A 35 0.56 14.37 10.25
CA TYR A 35 -0.22 15.52 9.81
C TYR A 35 -1.71 15.13 9.84
N ILE A 36 -2.46 15.72 10.74
CA ILE A 36 -3.89 15.45 10.90
C ILE A 36 -4.67 16.49 10.09
N GLY A 37 -5.14 16.05 8.93
CA GLY A 37 -5.85 16.89 7.96
C GLY A 37 -5.83 16.26 6.57
N TYR A 38 -6.22 17.04 5.58
CA TYR A 38 -6.19 16.68 4.17
C TYR A 38 -5.14 17.51 3.44
N SER A 39 -4.27 16.85 2.68
CA SER A 39 -3.34 17.51 1.76
C SER A 39 -3.02 16.55 0.61
N ASN A 40 -3.50 16.89 -0.58
CA ASN A 40 -3.23 16.10 -1.78
C ASN A 40 -1.73 16.11 -2.13
N GLU A 41 -1.09 17.26 -2.05
CA GLU A 41 0.34 17.38 -2.34
C GLU A 41 1.17 16.54 -1.38
N LEU A 42 0.92 16.66 -0.07
CA LEU A 42 1.67 15.92 0.95
C LEU A 42 1.43 14.40 0.84
N SER A 43 0.23 13.95 0.45
CA SER A 43 -0.04 12.52 0.25
C SER A 43 0.84 11.93 -0.83
N HIS A 44 0.96 12.60 -1.97
CA HIS A 44 1.84 12.15 -3.06
C HIS A 44 3.33 12.21 -2.68
N LEU A 45 3.76 13.22 -1.93
CA LEU A 45 5.13 13.31 -1.44
C LEU A 45 5.47 12.17 -0.47
N ILE A 46 4.54 11.83 0.44
CA ILE A 46 4.70 10.69 1.36
C ILE A 46 4.76 9.37 0.58
N GLU A 47 3.83 9.14 -0.33
CA GLU A 47 3.81 7.91 -1.13
C GLU A 47 5.07 7.76 -1.99
N ALA A 48 5.55 8.85 -2.60
CA ALA A 48 6.76 8.84 -3.42
C ALA A 48 8.05 8.70 -2.60
N GLY A 49 8.07 9.22 -1.38
CA GLY A 49 9.26 9.22 -0.51
C GLY A 49 9.37 8.04 0.45
N ALA A 50 8.31 7.26 0.63
CA ALA A 50 8.30 6.12 1.53
C ALA A 50 8.88 4.86 0.88
N ASP A 51 9.43 3.96 1.70
CA ASP A 51 9.85 2.64 1.25
C ASP A 51 8.66 1.68 1.13
N CYS A 52 7.63 1.85 1.96
CA CYS A 52 6.40 1.07 1.97
C CYS A 52 5.20 1.95 2.27
N PHE A 53 4.05 1.64 1.69
CA PHE A 53 2.78 2.31 1.97
C PHE A 53 1.88 1.39 2.79
N LEU A 54 1.40 1.86 3.95
CA LEU A 54 0.57 1.07 4.85
C LEU A 54 -0.91 1.43 4.70
N MET A 55 -1.73 0.48 4.26
CA MET A 55 -3.17 0.65 4.03
C MET A 55 -3.99 -0.48 4.68
N PRO A 56 -4.11 -0.49 6.04
CA PRO A 56 -4.81 -1.54 6.77
C PRO A 56 -6.32 -1.27 6.85
N SER A 57 -6.97 -1.09 5.72
CA SER A 57 -8.41 -0.80 5.64
C SER A 57 -9.23 -1.99 6.13
N ARG A 58 -10.25 -1.75 6.96
CA ARG A 58 -11.22 -2.79 7.35
C ARG A 58 -12.15 -3.14 6.21
N PHE A 59 -12.52 -2.15 5.43
CA PHE A 59 -13.33 -2.26 4.22
C PHE A 59 -12.80 -1.26 3.18
N GLU A 60 -12.62 -1.72 1.95
CA GLU A 60 -12.13 -0.87 0.85
C GLU A 60 -12.76 -1.34 -0.47
N PRO A 61 -13.81 -0.65 -0.96
CA PRO A 61 -14.48 -1.08 -2.20
C PRO A 61 -13.56 -1.06 -3.41
N CYS A 62 -12.68 -0.09 -3.53
CA CYS A 62 -11.74 0.06 -4.63
C CYS A 62 -10.35 0.43 -4.11
N GLY A 63 -10.22 1.63 -3.52
CA GLY A 63 -8.95 2.25 -3.15
C GLY A 63 -8.21 2.83 -4.35
N LEU A 64 -7.54 3.95 -4.13
CA LEU A 64 -6.67 4.59 -5.12
C LEU A 64 -5.21 4.62 -4.65
N ASN A 65 -5.01 4.86 -3.35
CA ASN A 65 -3.68 5.10 -2.81
C ASN A 65 -2.74 3.89 -2.97
N GLN A 66 -3.24 2.64 -2.90
CA GLN A 66 -2.42 1.46 -3.19
C GLN A 66 -1.99 1.39 -4.66
N MET A 67 -2.78 1.95 -5.58
CA MET A 67 -2.40 2.03 -7.00
C MET A 67 -1.39 3.15 -7.22
N TYR A 68 -1.57 4.30 -6.56
CA TYR A 68 -0.62 5.41 -6.62
C TYR A 68 0.73 5.02 -6.01
N SER A 69 0.73 4.39 -4.84
CA SER A 69 1.96 3.92 -4.21
C SER A 69 2.72 2.93 -5.10
N GLN A 70 2.02 1.98 -5.73
CA GLN A 70 2.64 1.07 -6.71
C GLN A 70 3.25 1.84 -7.88
N ARG A 71 2.56 2.87 -8.39
CA ARG A 71 3.08 3.70 -9.49
C ARG A 71 4.36 4.44 -9.11
N TYR A 72 4.50 4.86 -7.86
CA TYR A 72 5.74 5.44 -7.32
C TYR A 72 6.83 4.40 -7.02
N GLY A 73 6.54 3.11 -7.13
CA GLY A 73 7.47 2.05 -6.76
C GLY A 73 7.55 1.85 -5.24
N THR A 74 6.52 2.22 -4.52
CA THR A 74 6.35 2.06 -3.08
C THR A 74 5.40 0.90 -2.81
N PRO A 75 5.90 -0.32 -2.50
CA PRO A 75 5.05 -1.48 -2.33
C PRO A 75 4.06 -1.30 -1.19
N PRO A 76 2.74 -1.46 -1.42
CA PRO A 76 1.74 -1.36 -0.37
C PRO A 76 1.70 -2.59 0.53
N ILE A 77 1.37 -2.36 1.80
CA ILE A 77 1.00 -3.39 2.79
C ILE A 77 -0.49 -3.23 3.03
N VAL A 78 -1.30 -4.20 2.62
CA VAL A 78 -2.76 -4.07 2.63
C VAL A 78 -3.44 -5.21 3.37
N HIS A 79 -4.61 -4.94 3.95
CA HIS A 79 -5.53 -5.97 4.40
C HIS A 79 -6.23 -6.61 3.19
N ALA A 80 -6.43 -7.93 3.24
CA ALA A 80 -7.12 -8.69 2.20
C ALA A 80 -8.62 -8.38 2.19
N THR A 81 -9.04 -7.28 1.55
CA THR A 81 -10.44 -6.86 1.45
C THR A 81 -10.71 -6.10 0.15
N GLY A 82 -11.88 -6.32 -0.45
CA GLY A 82 -12.39 -5.61 -1.62
C GLY A 82 -11.36 -5.37 -2.72
N GLY A 83 -11.33 -4.18 -3.27
CA GLY A 83 -10.43 -3.80 -4.37
C GLY A 83 -8.93 -3.88 -4.06
N LEU A 84 -8.55 -4.00 -2.79
CA LEU A 84 -7.15 -4.24 -2.43
C LEU A 84 -6.68 -5.63 -2.88
N LEU A 85 -7.54 -6.65 -2.83
CA LEU A 85 -7.25 -7.99 -3.36
C LEU A 85 -7.14 -8.03 -4.88
N ASP A 86 -7.86 -7.15 -5.57
CA ASP A 86 -7.83 -7.09 -7.03
C ASP A 86 -6.57 -6.38 -7.55
N THR A 87 -5.99 -5.50 -6.75
CA THR A 87 -4.93 -4.58 -7.18
C THR A 87 -3.56 -4.90 -6.59
N VAL A 88 -3.47 -5.69 -5.51
CA VAL A 88 -2.21 -6.02 -4.83
C VAL A 88 -1.99 -7.52 -4.79
N VAL A 89 -0.89 -7.98 -5.37
CA VAL A 89 -0.46 -9.38 -5.33
C VAL A 89 0.61 -9.55 -4.27
N ASP A 90 0.38 -10.48 -3.33
CA ASP A 90 1.28 -10.70 -2.21
C ASP A 90 2.69 -11.12 -2.66
N CYS A 91 3.71 -10.53 -2.04
CA CYS A 91 5.11 -10.83 -2.30
C CYS A 91 5.52 -12.14 -1.61
N THR A 92 5.54 -13.20 -2.40
CA THR A 92 6.10 -14.51 -2.05
C THR A 92 7.30 -14.82 -2.96
N PRO A 93 8.13 -15.82 -2.65
CA PRO A 93 9.19 -16.24 -3.58
C PRO A 93 8.68 -16.56 -5.00
N ILE A 94 7.49 -17.18 -5.11
CA ILE A 94 6.88 -17.54 -6.38
C ILE A 94 6.43 -16.30 -7.16
N THR A 95 5.65 -15.42 -6.51
CA THR A 95 5.11 -14.22 -7.16
C THR A 95 6.20 -13.20 -7.48
N LEU A 96 7.24 -13.13 -6.67
CA LEU A 96 8.42 -12.32 -6.99
C LEU A 96 9.19 -12.90 -8.18
N ALA A 97 9.35 -14.23 -8.24
CA ALA A 97 10.09 -14.91 -9.33
C ALA A 97 9.37 -14.79 -10.68
N ASN A 98 8.04 -14.87 -10.73
CA ASN A 98 7.27 -14.75 -11.96
C ASN A 98 6.91 -13.30 -12.35
N GLY A 99 7.28 -12.30 -11.50
CA GLY A 99 7.05 -10.88 -11.78
C GLY A 99 5.66 -10.37 -11.41
N SER A 100 4.80 -11.17 -10.77
CA SER A 100 3.43 -10.75 -10.42
C SER A 100 3.32 -10.01 -9.07
N ALA A 101 4.26 -10.24 -8.13
CA ALA A 101 4.27 -9.58 -6.82
C ALA A 101 4.21 -8.05 -6.94
N SER A 102 3.35 -7.41 -6.16
CA SER A 102 3.20 -5.95 -6.18
C SER A 102 2.94 -5.32 -4.81
N GLY A 103 3.11 -6.05 -3.72
CA GLY A 103 2.93 -5.57 -2.35
C GLY A 103 2.92 -6.71 -1.35
N PHE A 104 2.38 -6.44 -0.17
CA PHE A 104 2.25 -7.40 0.92
C PHE A 104 0.81 -7.44 1.39
N VAL A 105 0.26 -8.63 1.56
CA VAL A 105 -1.14 -8.83 1.94
C VAL A 105 -1.21 -9.57 3.27
N PHE A 106 -2.09 -9.15 4.16
CA PHE A 106 -2.36 -9.83 5.43
C PHE A 106 -3.84 -10.14 5.62
N TYR A 107 -4.10 -11.24 6.32
CA TYR A 107 -5.41 -11.71 6.76
C TYR A 107 -5.22 -12.68 7.94
N PRO A 108 -6.14 -12.74 8.91
CA PRO A 108 -7.25 -11.81 9.16
C PRO A 108 -6.80 -10.43 9.67
N MET A 109 -7.77 -9.50 9.80
CA MET A 109 -7.56 -8.12 10.26
C MET A 109 -7.26 -8.08 11.75
N THR A 110 -6.02 -8.38 12.12
CA THR A 110 -5.51 -8.32 13.49
C THR A 110 -4.22 -7.52 13.57
N ALA A 111 -3.95 -6.92 14.73
CA ALA A 111 -2.70 -6.20 14.96
C ALA A 111 -1.47 -7.12 14.80
N GLU A 112 -1.58 -8.38 15.18
CA GLU A 112 -0.52 -9.37 15.05
C GLU A 112 -0.18 -9.65 13.58
N ASN A 113 -1.17 -9.91 12.74
CA ASN A 113 -0.96 -10.17 11.32
C ASN A 113 -0.42 -8.94 10.59
N LEU A 114 -0.90 -7.75 10.93
CA LEU A 114 -0.36 -6.50 10.43
C LEU A 114 1.13 -6.36 10.80
N LEU A 115 1.47 -6.54 12.08
CA LEU A 115 2.85 -6.46 12.56
C LEU A 115 3.76 -7.49 11.88
N ASN A 116 3.30 -8.74 11.73
CA ASN A 116 4.05 -9.79 11.07
C ASN A 116 4.30 -9.46 9.59
N THR A 117 3.33 -8.82 8.93
CA THR A 117 3.48 -8.40 7.53
C THR A 117 4.42 -7.20 7.39
N ILE A 118 4.38 -6.25 8.32
CA ILE A 118 5.38 -5.16 8.37
C ILE A 118 6.80 -5.73 8.57
N LYS A 119 6.98 -6.70 9.46
CA LYS A 119 8.28 -7.38 9.66
C LYS A 119 8.74 -8.11 8.40
N ARG A 120 7.83 -8.76 7.68
CA ARG A 120 8.10 -9.44 6.42
C ARG A 120 8.56 -8.44 5.35
N ALA A 121 7.89 -7.30 5.23
CA ALA A 121 8.26 -6.23 4.31
C ALA A 121 9.63 -5.63 4.66
N ALA A 122 9.88 -5.34 5.94
CA ALA A 122 11.17 -4.85 6.42
C ALA A 122 12.31 -5.85 6.14
N THR A 123 12.07 -7.15 6.32
CA THR A 123 13.05 -8.19 5.96
C THR A 123 13.31 -8.20 4.46
N ALA A 124 12.27 -8.12 3.63
CA ALA A 124 12.41 -8.06 2.17
C ALA A 124 13.19 -6.81 1.71
N TYR A 125 13.00 -5.67 2.38
CA TYR A 125 13.71 -4.41 2.09
C TYR A 125 15.24 -4.54 2.21
N HIS A 126 15.75 -5.35 3.14
CA HIS A 126 17.18 -5.59 3.28
C HIS A 126 17.78 -6.39 2.12
N HIS A 127 16.98 -7.12 1.37
CA HIS A 127 17.39 -7.84 0.17
C HIS A 127 17.26 -6.94 -1.08
N LYS A 128 18.16 -5.99 -1.24
CA LYS A 128 18.08 -4.89 -2.22
C LYS A 128 17.70 -5.34 -3.64
N LYS A 129 18.26 -6.46 -4.12
CA LYS A 129 17.97 -7.01 -5.46
C LYS A 129 16.50 -7.43 -5.63
N ASN A 130 15.97 -8.10 -4.61
CA ASN A 130 14.56 -8.53 -4.59
C ASN A 130 13.62 -7.35 -4.39
N TRP A 131 14.02 -6.38 -3.55
CA TRP A 131 13.26 -5.15 -3.33
C TRP A 131 13.12 -4.33 -4.61
N GLN A 132 14.22 -4.09 -5.32
CA GLN A 132 14.19 -3.40 -6.61
C GLN A 132 13.35 -4.14 -7.65
N ARG A 133 13.35 -5.47 -7.62
CA ARG A 133 12.47 -6.27 -8.49
C ARG A 133 11.00 -6.04 -8.13
N LEU A 134 10.66 -6.06 -6.84
CA LEU A 134 9.30 -5.78 -6.37
C LEU A 134 8.86 -4.36 -6.78
N GLN A 135 9.71 -3.35 -6.60
CA GLN A 135 9.43 -1.98 -7.03
C GLN A 135 9.15 -1.90 -8.53
N LYS A 136 9.96 -2.55 -9.37
CA LYS A 136 9.73 -2.61 -10.83
C LYS A 136 8.41 -3.29 -11.17
N ASN A 137 8.06 -4.38 -10.49
CA ASN A 137 6.77 -5.04 -10.67
C ASN A 137 5.60 -4.12 -10.30
N CYS A 138 5.70 -3.37 -9.19
CA CYS A 138 4.71 -2.37 -8.81
C CYS A 138 4.51 -1.34 -9.92
N MET A 139 5.59 -0.73 -10.39
CA MET A 139 5.56 0.32 -11.41
C MET A 139 5.09 -0.18 -12.78
N ALA A 140 5.20 -1.47 -13.06
CA ALA A 140 4.74 -2.10 -14.30
C ALA A 140 3.23 -2.40 -14.31
N LYS A 141 2.53 -2.28 -13.17
CA LYS A 141 1.07 -2.44 -13.13
C LYS A 141 0.38 -1.33 -13.92
N ASP A 142 -0.53 -1.72 -14.78
CA ASP A 142 -1.36 -0.78 -15.54
C ASP A 142 -2.75 -0.68 -14.93
N PHE A 143 -3.00 0.42 -14.25
CA PHE A 143 -4.30 0.81 -13.69
C PHE A 143 -4.94 1.95 -14.50
N SER A 144 -4.51 2.16 -15.74
CA SER A 144 -5.03 3.23 -16.59
C SER A 144 -6.46 2.96 -17.04
N TRP A 145 -7.13 4.05 -17.43
CA TRP A 145 -8.44 3.98 -18.05
C TRP A 145 -8.45 3.22 -19.38
N HIS A 146 -7.32 3.10 -20.08
CA HIS A 146 -7.24 2.31 -21.31
C HIS A 146 -7.60 0.84 -21.07
N THR A 147 -7.07 0.24 -20.00
CA THR A 147 -7.36 -1.14 -19.62
C THR A 147 -8.84 -1.29 -19.22
N SER A 148 -9.35 -0.40 -18.37
CA SER A 148 -10.75 -0.43 -17.94
C SER A 148 -11.72 -0.20 -19.12
N ALA A 149 -11.43 0.80 -19.96
CA ALA A 149 -12.26 1.09 -21.12
C ALA A 149 -12.31 -0.07 -22.13
N ALA A 150 -11.20 -0.78 -22.32
CA ALA A 150 -11.18 -1.98 -23.16
C ALA A 150 -12.10 -3.08 -22.60
N ALA A 151 -12.06 -3.32 -21.29
CA ALA A 151 -12.96 -4.29 -20.64
C ALA A 151 -14.44 -3.89 -20.78
N TYR A 152 -14.78 -2.62 -20.57
CA TYR A 152 -16.14 -2.13 -20.81
C TYR A 152 -16.56 -2.29 -22.27
N ARG A 153 -15.69 -2.00 -23.21
CA ARG A 153 -15.96 -2.19 -24.64
C ARG A 153 -16.31 -3.63 -24.97
N GLU A 154 -15.57 -4.61 -24.45
CA GLU A 154 -15.88 -6.04 -24.67
C GLU A 154 -17.24 -6.42 -24.11
N ILE A 155 -17.61 -5.90 -22.91
CA ILE A 155 -18.96 -6.12 -22.36
C ILE A 155 -20.02 -5.55 -23.32
N TYR A 156 -19.87 -4.33 -23.80
CA TYR A 156 -20.85 -3.75 -24.73
C TYR A 156 -20.95 -4.55 -26.03
N LEU A 157 -19.80 -4.99 -26.60
CA LEU A 157 -19.80 -5.81 -27.81
C LEU A 157 -20.51 -7.15 -27.62
N SER A 158 -20.38 -7.76 -26.43
CA SER A 158 -21.05 -9.03 -26.11
C SER A 158 -22.58 -8.93 -25.99
N LEU A 159 -23.09 -7.71 -25.83
CA LEU A 159 -24.54 -7.44 -25.75
C LEU A 159 -25.16 -7.06 -27.10
N LEU A 160 -24.36 -6.88 -28.13
CA LEU A 160 -24.86 -6.65 -29.49
C LEU A 160 -25.27 -7.98 -30.12
N PRO A 161 -26.40 -8.02 -30.86
CA PRO A 161 -26.88 -9.21 -31.54
C PRO A 161 -25.96 -9.66 -32.69
#